data_71ce62e62e14340008797bee890b35eb
#
_entry.id   71ce62e62e14340008797bee890b35eb
#
_cell.length_a   1.000
_cell.length_b   1.000
_cell.length_c   1.000
_cell.angle_alpha   90.00
_cell.angle_beta   90.00
_cell.angle_gamma   90.00
#
_symmetry.space_group_name_H-M   'P 1'
#
loop_
_entity.id
_entity.type
_entity.pdbx_description
1 polymer ?
#
loop_
_entity_poly.entity_id
_entity_poly.type
_entity_poly.pdbx_seq_one_letter_code
_entity_poly.pdbx_strand_id
1 'polypeptide(L)'
;MTFQKQPPFVWRKPPKGDRISYVKYAIFALIFFLTCYYSAYSIAQLHNYRIIIPEHGGQYLPFHPAWTLVYISIYIAQALTLLAVRSKEECLAWSQSLCYSVGMATVIFVLFPTEQPPVEHLKELSGQWMDLYWVTATTSTKANAFPSLHVASMLCTVWYSTQEKPRWFSLLMYAWFLAVAYSTVVLREHYLVDVLGGIVVAWLAIMFSQKKLRGKSVDNSCTLKKPQP
;
A
#
# COMPACT_ATOMS: atom_id res chain seq x y z
N MET A 1 13.94 -34.71 -10.05
CA MET A 1 13.21 -33.53 -9.58
C MET A 1 11.82 -33.59 -10.18
N THR A 2 10.86 -34.11 -9.45
CA THR A 2 9.44 -34.16 -9.85
C THR A 2 8.87 -32.74 -9.74
N PHE A 3 8.62 -32.10 -10.87
CA PHE A 3 7.84 -30.87 -10.92
C PHE A 3 6.44 -31.18 -10.43
N GLN A 4 6.15 -30.91 -9.17
CA GLN A 4 4.80 -30.91 -8.66
C GLN A 4 4.01 -29.86 -9.46
N LYS A 5 3.07 -30.30 -10.30
CA LYS A 5 2.12 -29.43 -11.00
C LYS A 5 1.41 -28.56 -9.94
N GLN A 6 1.73 -27.27 -9.92
CA GLN A 6 1.00 -26.34 -9.06
C GLN A 6 -0.48 -26.41 -9.43
N PRO A 7 -1.38 -26.45 -8.44
CA PRO A 7 -2.81 -26.42 -8.72
C PRO A 7 -3.17 -25.15 -9.51
N PRO A 8 -4.16 -25.23 -10.43
CA PRO A 8 -4.57 -24.06 -11.20
C PRO A 8 -4.94 -22.92 -10.27
N PHE A 9 -4.64 -21.68 -10.70
CA PHE A 9 -5.00 -20.47 -9.99
C PHE A 9 -6.51 -20.46 -9.71
N VAL A 10 -6.86 -20.55 -8.44
CA VAL A 10 -8.24 -20.45 -7.98
C VAL A 10 -8.29 -19.34 -6.93
N TRP A 11 -9.13 -18.35 -7.16
CA TRP A 11 -9.54 -17.42 -6.13
C TRP A 11 -10.20 -18.23 -5.01
N ARG A 12 -9.54 -18.35 -3.87
CA ARG A 12 -10.09 -19.14 -2.76
C ARG A 12 -10.80 -18.21 -1.79
N LYS A 13 -12.07 -18.48 -1.58
CA LYS A 13 -12.76 -17.90 -0.43
C LYS A 13 -12.03 -18.34 0.84
N PRO A 14 -11.81 -17.43 1.81
CA PRO A 14 -11.24 -17.80 3.09
C PRO A 14 -12.01 -18.99 3.70
N PRO A 15 -11.31 -19.93 4.38
CA PRO A 15 -11.97 -21.02 5.11
C PRO A 15 -13.08 -20.46 6.00
N LYS A 16 -14.22 -21.17 6.11
CA LYS A 16 -15.40 -20.67 6.84
C LYS A 16 -15.05 -20.23 8.27
N GLY A 17 -14.16 -20.97 8.97
CA GLY A 17 -13.70 -20.62 10.32
C GLY A 17 -12.80 -19.39 10.41
N ASP A 18 -12.13 -19.00 9.32
CA ASP A 18 -11.15 -17.92 9.33
C ASP A 18 -11.70 -16.60 8.78
N ARG A 19 -12.88 -16.57 8.16
CA ARG A 19 -13.45 -15.37 7.52
C ARG A 19 -13.52 -14.17 8.45
N ILE A 20 -13.92 -14.38 9.68
CA ILE A 20 -13.99 -13.33 10.70
C ILE A 20 -12.59 -12.75 10.97
N SER A 21 -11.55 -13.60 10.99
CA SER A 21 -10.17 -13.15 11.19
C SER A 21 -9.68 -12.27 10.04
N TYR A 22 -9.99 -12.64 8.79
CA TYR A 22 -9.65 -11.83 7.60
C TYR A 22 -10.27 -10.44 7.68
N VAL A 23 -11.56 -10.38 7.99
CA VAL A 23 -12.27 -9.11 8.14
C VAL A 23 -11.70 -8.28 9.29
N LYS A 24 -11.44 -8.91 10.45
CA LYS A 24 -10.84 -8.23 11.61
C LYS A 24 -9.47 -7.62 11.26
N TYR A 25 -8.60 -8.36 10.56
CA TYR A 25 -7.27 -7.87 10.18
C TYR A 25 -7.35 -6.72 9.18
N ALA A 26 -8.25 -6.80 8.20
CA ALA A 26 -8.46 -5.72 7.24
C ALA A 26 -9.03 -4.46 7.92
N ILE A 27 -10.05 -4.61 8.77
CA ILE A 27 -10.64 -3.48 9.52
C ILE A 27 -9.59 -2.86 10.46
N PHE A 28 -8.80 -3.68 11.15
CA PHE A 28 -7.74 -3.18 12.02
C PHE A 28 -6.72 -2.35 11.23
N ALA A 29 -6.24 -2.87 10.08
CA ALA A 29 -5.30 -2.14 9.23
C ALA A 29 -5.90 -0.82 8.72
N LEU A 30 -7.19 -0.82 8.34
CA LEU A 30 -7.89 0.39 7.89
C LEU A 30 -8.01 1.42 9.02
N ILE A 31 -8.47 1.01 10.20
CA ILE A 31 -8.59 1.93 11.35
C ILE A 31 -7.22 2.48 11.73
N PHE A 32 -6.19 1.63 11.78
CA PHE A 32 -4.82 2.05 12.07
C PHE A 32 -4.31 3.04 11.02
N PHE A 33 -4.56 2.77 9.72
CA PHE A 33 -4.23 3.70 8.64
C PHE A 33 -4.88 5.06 8.85
N LEU A 34 -6.20 5.11 9.00
CA LEU A 34 -6.94 6.36 9.16
C LEU A 34 -6.45 7.15 10.38
N THR A 35 -6.30 6.46 11.53
CA THR A 35 -5.82 7.09 12.76
C THR A 35 -4.43 7.70 12.57
N CYS A 36 -3.47 6.92 12.07
CA CYS A 36 -2.09 7.38 11.88
C CYS A 36 -2.00 8.50 10.84
N TYR A 37 -2.69 8.37 9.70
CA TYR A 37 -2.65 9.32 8.61
C TYR A 37 -3.20 10.70 8.99
N TYR A 38 -4.40 10.73 9.59
CA TYR A 38 -5.01 11.99 10.01
C TYR A 38 -4.36 12.58 11.26
N SER A 39 -3.87 11.76 12.19
CA SER A 39 -3.09 12.26 13.33
C SER A 39 -1.77 12.89 12.87
N ALA A 40 -1.06 12.25 11.93
CA ALA A 40 0.16 12.82 11.36
C ALA A 40 -0.12 14.16 10.67
N TYR A 41 -1.21 14.25 9.90
CA TYR A 41 -1.62 15.51 9.28
C TYR A 41 -1.90 16.59 10.32
N SER A 42 -2.69 16.30 11.37
CA SER A 42 -3.02 17.24 12.42
C SER A 42 -1.77 17.76 13.15
N ILE A 43 -0.81 16.86 13.43
CA ILE A 43 0.47 17.25 14.05
C ILE A 43 1.32 18.07 13.07
N ALA A 44 1.37 17.66 11.79
CA ALA A 44 2.10 18.40 10.76
C ALA A 44 1.58 19.85 10.60
N GLN A 45 0.30 20.12 10.85
CA GLN A 45 -0.24 21.48 10.83
C GLN A 45 0.32 22.40 11.94
N LEU A 46 0.86 21.81 13.02
CA LEU A 46 1.49 22.58 14.11
C LEU A 46 2.87 23.11 13.74
N HIS A 47 3.50 22.58 12.70
CA HIS A 47 4.78 23.07 12.21
C HIS A 47 4.60 24.39 11.45
N ASN A 48 5.50 25.36 11.71
CA ASN A 48 5.56 26.64 11.02
C ASN A 48 6.29 26.57 9.67
N TYR A 49 6.68 25.39 9.23
CA TYR A 49 7.43 25.15 7.99
C TYR A 49 6.87 23.95 7.22
N ARG A 50 7.13 23.95 5.92
CA ARG A 50 6.90 22.80 5.03
C ARG A 50 8.17 22.55 4.23
N ILE A 51 8.49 21.29 4.03
CA ILE A 51 9.60 20.90 3.17
C ILE A 51 9.05 20.79 1.75
N ILE A 52 9.51 21.69 0.90
CA ILE A 52 9.21 21.64 -0.54
C ILE A 52 10.31 20.78 -1.18
N ILE A 53 9.93 19.68 -1.78
CA ILE A 53 10.86 18.81 -2.51
C ILE A 53 11.01 19.40 -3.90
N PRO A 54 12.26 19.70 -4.37
CA PRO A 54 12.46 20.15 -5.73
C PRO A 54 11.95 19.12 -6.73
N GLU A 55 11.11 19.53 -7.66
CA GLU A 55 10.54 18.63 -8.66
C GLU A 55 11.62 18.22 -9.67
N HIS A 56 11.90 16.92 -9.77
CA HIS A 56 12.84 16.36 -10.72
C HIS A 56 12.12 15.33 -11.60
N GLY A 57 11.82 15.70 -12.83
CA GLY A 57 11.30 14.79 -13.86
C GLY A 57 9.78 14.63 -13.93
N GLY A 58 9.06 14.65 -12.81
CA GLY A 58 7.60 14.50 -12.80
C GLY A 58 6.87 15.62 -13.56
N GLN A 59 7.42 16.82 -13.55
CA GLN A 59 6.89 18.00 -14.26
C GLN A 59 6.78 17.80 -15.77
N TYR A 60 7.61 16.95 -16.35
CA TYR A 60 7.60 16.66 -17.80
C TYR A 60 6.52 15.66 -18.21
N LEU A 61 5.90 14.98 -17.25
CA LEU A 61 4.80 14.06 -17.54
C LEU A 61 3.52 14.84 -17.76
N PRO A 62 2.75 14.53 -18.84
CA PRO A 62 1.49 15.23 -19.10
C PRO A 62 0.48 14.87 -18.00
N PHE A 63 -0.13 15.90 -17.39
CA PHE A 63 -1.25 15.71 -16.50
C PHE A 63 -2.45 15.16 -17.26
N HIS A 64 -3.07 14.10 -16.74
CA HIS A 64 -4.28 13.53 -17.33
C HIS A 64 -5.23 13.00 -16.23
N PRO A 65 -6.37 13.65 -16.00
CA PRO A 65 -7.23 13.37 -14.84
C PRO A 65 -7.87 11.97 -14.87
N ALA A 66 -8.00 11.31 -16.04
CA ALA A 66 -8.53 9.95 -16.11
C ALA A 66 -7.66 8.91 -15.36
N TRP A 67 -6.38 9.20 -15.11
CA TRP A 67 -5.53 8.36 -14.26
C TRP A 67 -6.01 8.25 -12.82
N THR A 68 -6.96 9.09 -12.41
CA THR A 68 -7.63 8.98 -11.10
C THR A 68 -8.29 7.61 -10.92
N LEU A 69 -8.84 7.00 -11.99
CA LEU A 69 -9.39 5.64 -11.90
C LEU A 69 -8.32 4.62 -11.53
N VAL A 70 -7.11 4.75 -12.11
CA VAL A 70 -5.98 3.87 -11.80
C VAL A 70 -5.49 4.13 -10.39
N TYR A 71 -5.41 5.40 -9.97
CA TYR A 71 -5.00 5.81 -8.64
C TYR A 71 -5.90 5.20 -7.55
N ILE A 72 -7.23 5.34 -7.68
CA ILE A 72 -8.18 4.80 -6.70
C ILE A 72 -8.35 3.27 -6.78
N SER A 73 -7.88 2.64 -7.87
CA SER A 73 -7.98 1.18 -8.04
C SER A 73 -7.17 0.39 -7.00
N ILE A 74 -6.29 1.04 -6.25
CA ILE A 74 -5.58 0.44 -5.11
C ILE A 74 -6.54 -0.16 -4.08
N TYR A 75 -7.68 0.47 -3.83
CA TYR A 75 -8.69 -0.04 -2.90
C TYR A 75 -9.30 -1.36 -3.41
N ILE A 76 -9.47 -1.48 -4.73
CA ILE A 76 -9.89 -2.73 -5.37
C ILE A 76 -8.80 -3.79 -5.20
N ALA A 77 -7.54 -3.44 -5.43
CA ALA A 77 -6.42 -4.37 -5.27
C ALA A 77 -6.33 -4.90 -3.83
N GLN A 78 -6.50 -4.04 -2.82
CA GLN A 78 -6.51 -4.42 -1.41
C GLN A 78 -7.68 -5.34 -1.08
N ALA A 79 -8.89 -5.05 -1.58
CA ALA A 79 -10.06 -5.90 -1.39
C ALA A 79 -9.88 -7.29 -2.03
N LEU A 80 -9.34 -7.33 -3.25
CA LEU A 80 -9.05 -8.58 -3.96
C LEU A 80 -7.94 -9.40 -3.28
N THR A 81 -7.02 -8.78 -2.57
CA THR A 81 -5.97 -9.48 -1.82
C THR A 81 -6.55 -10.39 -0.72
N LEU A 82 -7.68 -10.03 -0.13
CA LEU A 82 -8.38 -10.90 0.82
C LEU A 82 -8.83 -12.23 0.21
N LEU A 83 -9.00 -12.28 -1.13
CA LEU A 83 -9.33 -13.49 -1.87
C LEU A 83 -8.06 -14.18 -2.43
N ALA A 84 -6.95 -13.48 -2.48
CA ALA A 84 -5.69 -13.98 -3.03
C ALA A 84 -4.81 -14.64 -1.96
N VAL A 85 -4.79 -14.13 -0.73
CA VAL A 85 -4.05 -14.74 0.39
C VAL A 85 -4.67 -16.07 0.81
N ARG A 86 -3.82 -17.05 1.14
CA ARG A 86 -4.22 -18.45 1.27
C ARG A 86 -4.52 -18.87 2.69
N SER A 87 -3.91 -18.20 3.65
CA SER A 87 -4.05 -18.52 5.06
C SER A 87 -4.29 -17.26 5.90
N LYS A 88 -4.80 -17.47 7.09
CA LYS A 88 -5.00 -16.41 8.06
C LYS A 88 -3.68 -15.78 8.50
N GLU A 89 -2.59 -16.54 8.51
CA GLU A 89 -1.24 -16.08 8.82
C GLU A 89 -0.71 -15.16 7.72
N GLU A 90 -0.93 -15.48 6.44
CA GLU A 90 -0.61 -14.60 5.31
C GLU A 90 -1.44 -13.32 5.35
N CYS A 91 -2.74 -13.42 5.65
CA CYS A 91 -3.62 -12.26 5.80
C CYS A 91 -3.15 -11.36 6.95
N LEU A 92 -2.78 -11.94 8.09
CA LEU A 92 -2.21 -11.20 9.21
C LEU A 92 -0.91 -10.51 8.83
N ALA A 93 0.00 -11.19 8.11
CA ALA A 93 1.26 -10.61 7.69
C ALA A 93 1.07 -9.47 6.67
N TRP A 94 0.14 -9.62 5.74
CA TRP A 94 -0.25 -8.53 4.85
C TRP A 94 -0.78 -7.33 5.63
N SER A 95 -1.73 -7.54 6.54
CA SER A 95 -2.25 -6.48 7.42
C SER A 95 -1.14 -5.82 8.25
N GLN A 96 -0.21 -6.61 8.80
CA GLN A 96 0.94 -6.09 9.54
C GLN A 96 1.88 -5.28 8.64
N SER A 97 2.12 -5.70 7.38
CA SER A 97 2.94 -4.93 6.46
C SER A 97 2.32 -3.57 6.14
N LEU A 98 0.99 -3.50 6.00
CA LEU A 98 0.28 -2.22 5.86
C LEU A 98 0.45 -1.35 7.11
N CYS A 99 0.28 -1.91 8.31
CA CYS A 99 0.47 -1.17 9.55
C CYS A 99 1.92 -0.68 9.74
N TYR A 100 2.93 -1.51 9.42
CA TYR A 100 4.32 -1.09 9.49
C TYR A 100 4.64 0.02 8.49
N SER A 101 4.15 -0.07 7.26
CA SER A 101 4.37 0.97 6.26
C SER A 101 3.76 2.30 6.68
N VAL A 102 2.53 2.27 7.19
CA VAL A 102 1.85 3.47 7.70
C VAL A 102 2.56 4.02 8.93
N GLY A 103 2.93 3.17 9.89
CA GLY A 103 3.63 3.61 11.11
C GLY A 103 4.97 4.29 10.80
N MET A 104 5.78 3.71 9.90
CA MET A 104 7.05 4.33 9.47
C MET A 104 6.81 5.65 8.74
N ALA A 105 5.84 5.69 7.82
CA ALA A 105 5.50 6.93 7.11
C ALA A 105 4.98 8.01 8.07
N THR A 106 4.17 7.65 9.07
CA THR A 106 3.66 8.57 10.10
C THR A 106 4.79 9.27 10.83
N VAL A 107 5.83 8.53 11.24
CA VAL A 107 7.01 9.13 11.89
C VAL A 107 7.68 10.14 10.96
N ILE A 108 7.82 9.81 9.68
CA ILE A 108 8.41 10.70 8.69
C ILE A 108 7.54 11.94 8.47
N PHE A 109 6.22 11.78 8.31
CA PHE A 109 5.27 12.90 8.11
C PHE A 109 5.29 13.89 9.28
N VAL A 110 5.39 13.37 10.51
CA VAL A 110 5.45 14.21 11.71
C VAL A 110 6.78 14.96 11.82
N LEU A 111 7.89 14.30 11.52
CA LEU A 111 9.22 14.91 11.63
C LEU A 111 9.60 15.79 10.44
N PHE A 112 9.11 15.42 9.25
CA PHE A 112 9.44 16.05 7.97
C PHE A 112 8.16 16.30 7.15
N PRO A 113 7.34 17.31 7.52
CA PRO A 113 6.09 17.61 6.81
C PRO A 113 6.38 18.14 5.41
N THR A 114 6.21 17.26 4.41
CA THR A 114 6.48 17.55 2.99
C THR A 114 5.23 17.99 2.27
N GLU A 115 5.37 19.01 1.41
CA GLU A 115 4.26 19.51 0.61
C GLU A 115 4.10 18.73 -0.71
N GLN A 116 2.85 18.56 -1.13
CA GLN A 116 2.52 17.96 -2.44
C GLN A 116 2.88 18.92 -3.59
N PRO A 117 3.06 18.39 -4.83
CA PRO A 117 3.21 19.23 -6.01
C PRO A 117 2.08 20.26 -6.14
N PRO A 118 2.38 21.49 -6.60
CA PRO A 118 1.38 22.53 -6.77
C PRO A 118 0.38 22.18 -7.90
N VAL A 119 -0.91 22.37 -7.65
CA VAL A 119 -2.00 22.04 -8.57
C VAL A 119 -2.88 23.24 -8.93
N GLU A 120 -2.49 24.46 -8.50
CA GLU A 120 -3.27 25.70 -8.71
C GLU A 120 -3.58 25.94 -10.18
N HIS A 121 -2.61 25.66 -11.07
CA HIS A 121 -2.76 25.81 -12.53
C HIS A 121 -3.77 24.83 -13.15
N LEU A 122 -4.20 23.78 -12.41
CA LEU A 122 -5.19 22.82 -12.88
C LEU A 122 -6.63 23.27 -12.60
N LYS A 123 -6.84 24.32 -11.79
CA LYS A 123 -8.18 24.78 -11.38
C LYS A 123 -9.02 25.30 -12.54
N GLU A 124 -8.39 25.73 -13.62
CA GLU A 124 -9.08 26.20 -14.83
C GLU A 124 -9.60 25.06 -15.72
N LEU A 125 -9.11 23.84 -15.49
CA LEU A 125 -9.57 22.67 -16.23
C LEU A 125 -10.92 22.19 -15.70
N SER A 126 -11.80 21.75 -16.61
CA SER A 126 -13.15 21.28 -16.29
C SER A 126 -13.47 19.97 -17.00
N GLY A 127 -14.54 19.31 -16.56
CA GLY A 127 -15.04 18.07 -17.14
C GLY A 127 -15.10 16.92 -16.13
N GLN A 128 -15.89 15.89 -16.44
CA GLN A 128 -16.18 14.77 -15.52
C GLN A 128 -14.94 14.08 -14.91
N TRP A 129 -13.82 14.02 -15.64
CA TRP A 129 -12.56 13.48 -15.12
C TRP A 129 -11.90 14.42 -14.13
N MET A 130 -12.05 15.71 -14.32
CA MET A 130 -11.57 16.73 -13.37
C MET A 130 -12.42 16.70 -12.10
N ASP A 131 -13.72 16.52 -12.20
CA ASP A 131 -14.60 16.41 -11.03
C ASP A 131 -14.20 15.21 -10.16
N LEU A 132 -13.95 14.04 -10.79
CA LEU A 132 -13.45 12.87 -10.10
C LEU A 132 -12.06 13.12 -9.46
N TYR A 133 -11.16 13.78 -10.18
CA TYR A 133 -9.86 14.16 -9.65
C TYR A 133 -9.99 15.05 -8.41
N TRP A 134 -10.80 16.10 -8.48
CA TRP A 134 -10.97 17.02 -7.35
C TRP A 134 -11.60 16.35 -6.13
N VAL A 135 -12.57 15.46 -6.32
CA VAL A 135 -13.13 14.66 -5.21
C VAL A 135 -12.01 13.86 -4.53
N THR A 136 -11.10 13.28 -5.31
CA THR A 136 -9.98 12.50 -4.78
C THR A 136 -8.93 13.40 -4.12
N ALA A 137 -8.51 14.47 -4.79
CA ALA A 137 -7.50 15.39 -4.31
C ALA A 137 -7.90 16.16 -3.03
N THR A 138 -9.20 16.42 -2.84
CA THR A 138 -9.71 17.06 -1.61
C THR A 138 -9.68 16.12 -0.40
N THR A 139 -9.61 14.81 -0.60
CA THR A 139 -9.45 13.83 0.49
C THR A 139 -7.99 13.61 0.88
N SER A 140 -7.05 14.05 0.04
CA SER A 140 -5.61 14.00 0.31
C SER A 140 -5.21 15.08 1.31
N THR A 141 -4.24 14.77 2.17
CA THR A 141 -3.65 15.73 3.11
C THR A 141 -2.40 16.34 2.50
N LYS A 142 -2.35 17.67 2.41
CA LYS A 142 -1.27 18.41 1.72
C LYS A 142 0.11 18.36 2.40
N ALA A 143 0.22 17.80 3.60
CA ALA A 143 1.46 17.79 4.39
C ALA A 143 2.10 16.41 4.55
N ASN A 144 1.58 15.39 3.89
CA ASN A 144 1.99 13.99 4.03
C ASN A 144 2.42 13.40 2.67
N ALA A 145 3.25 14.13 1.91
CA ALA A 145 3.63 13.71 0.57
C ALA A 145 4.71 12.60 0.59
N PHE A 146 5.78 12.78 1.37
CA PHE A 146 6.89 11.82 1.42
C PHE A 146 6.90 11.01 2.72
N PRO A 147 6.98 9.66 2.66
CA PRO A 147 6.96 8.80 1.47
C PRO A 147 5.53 8.51 0.97
N SER A 148 5.39 8.12 -0.31
CA SER A 148 4.07 7.76 -0.86
C SER A 148 3.48 6.52 -0.22
N LEU A 149 2.38 6.68 0.53
CA LEU A 149 1.63 5.55 1.09
C LEU A 149 0.85 4.76 0.04
N HIS A 150 0.45 5.39 -1.07
CA HIS A 150 -0.16 4.68 -2.20
C HIS A 150 0.81 3.65 -2.78
N VAL A 151 2.05 4.05 -3.03
CA VAL A 151 3.09 3.16 -3.54
C VAL A 151 3.44 2.09 -2.50
N ALA A 152 3.62 2.47 -1.23
CA ALA A 152 3.99 1.54 -0.17
C ALA A 152 2.91 0.47 0.04
N SER A 153 1.65 0.87 0.20
CA SER A 153 0.56 -0.07 0.45
C SER A 153 0.23 -0.92 -0.77
N MET A 154 0.34 -0.38 -2.00
CA MET A 154 0.15 -1.17 -3.22
C MET A 154 1.24 -2.22 -3.38
N LEU A 155 2.51 -1.90 -3.09
CA LEU A 155 3.60 -2.87 -3.18
C LEU A 155 3.46 -3.99 -2.13
N CYS A 156 3.08 -3.67 -0.88
CA CYS A 156 2.73 -4.67 0.13
C CYS A 156 1.60 -5.58 -0.36
N THR A 157 0.56 -5.00 -0.95
CA THR A 157 -0.61 -5.70 -1.48
C THR A 157 -0.23 -6.67 -2.61
N VAL A 158 0.56 -6.19 -3.58
CA VAL A 158 1.04 -7.02 -4.70
C VAL A 158 1.94 -8.13 -4.21
N TRP A 159 2.86 -7.84 -3.28
CA TRP A 159 3.75 -8.85 -2.71
C TRP A 159 2.97 -10.03 -2.13
N TYR A 160 2.01 -9.78 -1.25
CA TYR A 160 1.26 -10.85 -0.58
C TYR A 160 0.24 -11.54 -1.51
N SER A 161 -0.33 -10.84 -2.48
CA SER A 161 -1.29 -11.43 -3.42
C SER A 161 -0.62 -12.34 -4.46
N THR A 162 0.67 -12.16 -4.72
CA THR A 162 1.40 -12.92 -5.77
C THR A 162 2.14 -14.15 -5.26
N GLN A 163 2.19 -14.37 -3.94
CA GLN A 163 2.88 -15.53 -3.36
C GLN A 163 2.32 -16.85 -3.91
N GLU A 164 3.21 -17.69 -4.46
CA GLU A 164 2.89 -19.00 -5.07
C GLU A 164 1.77 -18.93 -6.15
N LYS A 165 1.67 -17.81 -6.85
CA LYS A 165 0.77 -17.63 -7.98
C LYS A 165 1.49 -17.87 -9.31
N PRO A 166 0.74 -18.16 -10.39
CA PRO A 166 1.32 -18.28 -11.72
C PRO A 166 2.05 -17.00 -12.13
N ARG A 167 3.13 -17.12 -12.90
CA ARG A 167 3.96 -15.98 -13.34
C ARG A 167 3.15 -14.89 -14.05
N TRP A 168 2.19 -15.28 -14.90
CA TRP A 168 1.36 -14.31 -15.62
C TRP A 168 0.54 -13.43 -14.67
N PHE A 169 0.02 -14.02 -13.58
CA PHE A 169 -0.74 -13.25 -12.57
C PHE A 169 0.19 -12.28 -11.81
N SER A 170 1.38 -12.74 -11.42
CA SER A 170 2.37 -11.88 -10.78
C SER A 170 2.77 -10.72 -11.69
N LEU A 171 3.02 -10.98 -12.97
CA LEU A 171 3.32 -9.93 -13.96
C LEU A 171 2.19 -8.90 -14.06
N LEU A 172 0.93 -9.35 -14.13
CA LEU A 172 -0.24 -8.47 -14.17
C LEU A 172 -0.33 -7.59 -12.91
N MET A 173 -0.13 -8.16 -11.73
CA MET A 173 -0.19 -7.43 -10.46
C MET A 173 0.96 -6.41 -10.34
N TYR A 174 2.18 -6.75 -10.77
CA TYR A 174 3.29 -5.80 -10.78
C TYR A 174 3.10 -4.72 -11.86
N ALA A 175 2.52 -5.03 -13.02
CA ALA A 175 2.14 -4.01 -14.00
C ALA A 175 1.08 -3.06 -13.44
N TRP A 176 0.11 -3.57 -12.68
CA TRP A 176 -0.87 -2.74 -11.97
C TRP A 176 -0.20 -1.86 -10.91
N PHE A 177 0.74 -2.39 -10.13
CA PHE A 177 1.55 -1.59 -9.21
C PHE A 177 2.27 -0.43 -9.92
N LEU A 178 2.92 -0.72 -11.05
CA LEU A 178 3.62 0.32 -11.83
C LEU A 178 2.64 1.37 -12.37
N ALA A 179 1.45 0.95 -12.82
CA ALA A 179 0.41 1.87 -13.27
C ALA A 179 -0.08 2.77 -12.13
N VAL A 180 -0.31 2.22 -10.92
CA VAL A 180 -0.67 3.01 -9.74
C VAL A 180 0.45 3.96 -9.35
N ALA A 181 1.70 3.50 -9.30
CA ALA A 181 2.85 4.36 -8.98
C ALA A 181 3.00 5.51 -10.01
N TYR A 182 2.84 5.22 -11.30
CA TYR A 182 2.84 6.22 -12.35
C TYR A 182 1.69 7.23 -12.19
N SER A 183 0.48 6.75 -11.86
CA SER A 183 -0.68 7.62 -11.68
C SER A 183 -0.49 8.65 -10.57
N THR A 184 0.24 8.30 -9.48
CA THR A 184 0.50 9.24 -8.39
C THR A 184 1.30 10.47 -8.84
N VAL A 185 2.23 10.28 -9.79
CA VAL A 185 3.08 11.36 -10.32
C VAL A 185 2.34 12.17 -11.39
N VAL A 186 1.63 11.51 -12.31
CA VAL A 186 0.86 12.18 -13.39
C VAL A 186 -0.27 13.03 -12.82
N LEU A 187 -0.89 12.60 -11.72
CA LEU A 187 -1.93 13.35 -11.03
C LEU A 187 -1.41 14.46 -10.10
N ARG A 188 -0.10 14.66 -10.01
CA ARG A 188 0.52 15.65 -9.10
C ARG A 188 0.22 15.40 -7.62
N GLU A 189 -0.07 14.14 -7.25
CA GLU A 189 -0.23 13.77 -5.85
C GLU A 189 1.13 13.54 -5.15
N HIS A 190 2.14 13.10 -5.93
CA HIS A 190 3.47 12.78 -5.44
C HIS A 190 4.59 13.18 -6.40
N TYR A 191 5.77 13.47 -5.84
CA TYR A 191 7.02 13.56 -6.58
C TYR A 191 7.61 12.16 -6.83
N LEU A 192 8.55 12.05 -7.78
CA LEU A 192 9.25 10.78 -8.04
C LEU A 192 10.00 10.26 -6.80
N VAL A 193 10.54 11.15 -5.98
CA VAL A 193 11.23 10.76 -4.74
C VAL A 193 10.27 10.15 -3.73
N ASP A 194 9.00 10.57 -3.69
CA ASP A 194 7.99 10.00 -2.80
C ASP A 194 7.69 8.54 -3.19
N VAL A 195 7.68 8.27 -4.51
CA VAL A 195 7.52 6.92 -5.05
C VAL A 195 8.67 6.02 -4.60
N LEU A 196 9.93 6.50 -4.72
CA LEU A 196 11.11 5.76 -4.26
C LEU A 196 11.07 5.53 -2.74
N GLY A 197 10.72 6.55 -1.97
CA GLY A 197 10.52 6.44 -0.52
C GLY A 197 9.45 5.42 -0.17
N GLY A 198 8.34 5.41 -0.90
CA GLY A 198 7.25 4.44 -0.74
C GLY A 198 7.70 2.99 -1.00
N ILE A 199 8.53 2.76 -2.02
CA ILE A 199 9.12 1.44 -2.31
C ILE A 199 10.02 0.97 -1.15
N VAL A 200 10.89 1.84 -0.63
CA VAL A 200 11.78 1.51 0.51
C VAL A 200 10.96 1.17 1.75
N VAL A 201 9.96 1.98 2.07
CA VAL A 201 9.06 1.73 3.22
C VAL A 201 8.32 0.41 3.07
N ALA A 202 7.79 0.11 1.88
CA ALA A 202 7.13 -1.17 1.62
C ALA A 202 8.07 -2.36 1.80
N TRP A 203 9.28 -2.26 1.26
CA TRP A 203 10.30 -3.31 1.38
C TRP A 203 10.62 -3.62 2.85
N LEU A 204 10.87 -2.59 3.66
CA LEU A 204 11.10 -2.74 5.11
C LEU A 204 9.89 -3.35 5.81
N ALA A 205 8.67 -2.87 5.50
CA ALA A 205 7.43 -3.38 6.08
C ALA A 205 7.20 -4.88 5.78
N ILE A 206 7.49 -5.29 4.55
CA ILE A 206 7.42 -6.70 4.13
C ILE A 206 8.47 -7.53 4.89
N MET A 207 9.70 -7.05 5.00
CA MET A 207 10.75 -7.76 5.75
C MET A 207 10.35 -7.99 7.21
N PHE A 208 9.85 -6.96 7.90
CA PHE A 208 9.44 -7.06 9.30
C PHE A 208 8.26 -8.02 9.50
N SER A 209 7.25 -7.94 8.63
CA SER A 209 6.08 -8.83 8.71
C SER A 209 6.43 -10.28 8.41
N GLN A 210 7.33 -10.56 7.46
CA GLN A 210 7.81 -11.93 7.14
C GLN A 210 8.66 -12.54 8.25
N LYS A 211 9.55 -11.75 8.88
CA LYS A 211 10.36 -12.24 10.01
C LYS A 211 9.48 -12.78 11.14
N LYS A 212 8.38 -12.09 11.41
CA LYS A 212 7.41 -12.50 12.43
C LYS A 212 6.65 -13.78 12.06
N LEU A 213 6.36 -13.99 10.77
CA LEU A 213 5.77 -15.25 10.28
C LEU A 213 6.72 -16.43 10.48
N ARG A 214 7.99 -16.28 10.09
CA ARG A 214 9.01 -17.34 10.20
C ARG A 214 9.28 -17.71 11.66
N GLY A 215 9.35 -16.74 12.57
CA GLY A 215 9.55 -16.99 14.01
C GLY A 215 8.44 -17.86 14.61
N LYS A 216 7.18 -17.61 14.27
CA LYS A 216 6.05 -18.42 14.75
C LYS A 216 6.04 -19.85 14.21
N SER A 217 6.50 -20.08 12.99
CA SER A 217 6.58 -21.44 12.40
C SER A 217 7.63 -22.29 13.07
N VAL A 218 8.74 -21.70 13.52
CA VAL A 218 9.82 -22.40 14.26
C VAL A 218 9.35 -22.79 15.66
N ASP A 219 8.70 -21.89 16.39
CA ASP A 219 8.17 -22.18 17.74
C ASP A 219 7.14 -23.31 17.73
N ASN A 220 6.23 -23.31 16.75
CA ASN A 220 5.22 -24.37 16.61
C ASN A 220 5.85 -25.73 16.27
N SER A 221 6.95 -25.75 15.53
CA SER A 221 7.66 -27.01 15.22
C SER A 221 8.44 -27.55 16.42
N CYS A 222 8.90 -26.68 17.31
CA CYS A 222 9.63 -27.06 18.53
C CYS A 222 8.69 -27.60 19.62
N THR A 223 7.47 -27.08 19.71
CA THR A 223 6.46 -27.56 20.68
C THR A 223 5.86 -28.92 20.33
N LEU A 224 5.82 -29.28 19.03
CA LEU A 224 5.33 -30.59 18.57
C LEU A 224 6.36 -31.73 18.72
N LYS A 225 7.63 -31.42 19.06
CA LYS A 225 8.69 -32.41 19.24
C LYS A 225 8.97 -32.81 20.69
N LYS A 226 8.19 -32.34 21.67
CA LYS A 226 8.31 -32.83 23.05
C LYS A 226 7.62 -34.20 23.11
N PRO A 227 8.36 -35.31 23.39
CA PRO A 227 7.75 -36.59 23.67
C PRO A 227 6.85 -36.42 24.91
N GLN A 228 5.63 -36.88 24.79
CA GLN A 228 4.80 -37.06 25.99
C GLN A 228 5.42 -38.14 26.85
N PRO A 229 5.45 -37.99 28.20
CA PRO A 229 6.02 -38.92 29.14
C PRO A 229 5.24 -40.24 29.17
#